data_88eeaa541c8b1c0b1ba29753bbc687b6
#
_entry.id   88eeaa541c8b1c0b1ba29753bbc687b6
#
_cell.length_a   1.000
_cell.length_b   1.000
_cell.length_c   1.000
_cell.angle_alpha   90.00
_cell.angle_beta   90.00
_cell.angle_gamma   90.00
#
_symmetry.space_group_name_H-M   'P 1'
#
loop_
_entity.id
_entity.type
_entity.pdbx_description
1 polymer ?
#
loop_
_entity_poly.entity_id
_entity_poly.type
_entity_poly.pdbx_seq_one_letter_code
_entity_poly.pdbx_strand_id
1 'polypeptide(L)'
;ILTALLENHGFSGGFDTRNLYSTTTIITVIVCIAGYGIYALNKLGKEDGSTNSSSSRFGKTSSGESKEAYFSARLITKEELRRNKDFHFCYFNDLPKIKFDGIPLRAERVGNRTEINMQKPIHTLVIGTTGSGKTTMLVDPTIQILGNTGNHPSMVISDPKGELYAHECQKLRNWGYDVQCIN
;
A
#
# COMPACT_ATOMS: atom_id res chain seq x y z
N ILE A 1 -44.24 -15.74 -8.45
CA ILE A 1 -43.91 -14.96 -9.68
C ILE A 1 -43.64 -15.93 -10.84
N LEU A 2 -42.87 -17.02 -10.66
CA LEU A 2 -42.62 -17.99 -11.72
C LEU A 2 -43.87 -18.76 -12.17
N THR A 3 -44.76 -19.08 -11.23
CA THR A 3 -46.05 -19.74 -11.49
C THR A 3 -47.01 -18.85 -12.31
N ALA A 4 -47.03 -17.52 -11.99
CA ALA A 4 -47.88 -16.58 -12.72
C ALA A 4 -47.43 -16.34 -14.16
N LEU A 5 -46.13 -16.49 -14.47
CA LEU A 5 -45.56 -16.37 -15.83
C LEU A 5 -45.89 -17.61 -16.67
N LEU A 6 -46.00 -18.79 -16.06
CA LEU A 6 -46.32 -20.04 -16.78
C LEU A 6 -47.83 -20.15 -17.11
N GLU A 7 -48.73 -19.60 -16.27
CA GLU A 7 -50.16 -19.58 -16.54
C GLU A 7 -50.52 -18.66 -17.73
N ASN A 8 -49.77 -17.59 -17.96
CA ASN A 8 -50.05 -16.61 -19.03
C ASN A 8 -49.68 -17.13 -20.41
N HIS A 9 -48.99 -18.25 -20.55
CA HIS A 9 -48.57 -18.87 -21.79
C HIS A 9 -49.35 -20.13 -22.18
N GLY A 10 -50.54 -20.38 -21.56
CA GLY A 10 -51.47 -21.44 -22.01
C GLY A 10 -50.96 -22.87 -21.78
N PHE A 11 -50.07 -23.08 -20.82
CA PHE A 11 -49.57 -24.40 -20.43
C PHE A 11 -50.53 -25.02 -19.39
N SER A 12 -51.67 -25.57 -19.84
CA SER A 12 -52.57 -26.35 -19.00
C SER A 12 -52.12 -27.80 -18.93
N GLY A 13 -50.94 -28.04 -18.36
CA GLY A 13 -50.49 -29.40 -18.01
C GLY A 13 -50.22 -29.44 -16.49
N GLY A 14 -50.92 -30.27 -15.75
CA GLY A 14 -50.68 -30.46 -14.34
C GLY A 14 -49.21 -30.77 -14.09
N PHE A 15 -48.63 -30.08 -13.13
CA PHE A 15 -47.23 -30.22 -12.76
C PHE A 15 -47.02 -31.60 -12.14
N ASP A 16 -46.62 -32.58 -12.95
CA ASP A 16 -46.37 -33.93 -12.50
C ASP A 16 -45.01 -33.96 -11.81
N THR A 17 -45.02 -34.02 -10.48
CA THR A 17 -43.82 -34.04 -9.65
C THR A 17 -42.91 -35.24 -9.88
N ARG A 18 -43.38 -36.27 -10.60
CA ARG A 18 -42.60 -37.47 -10.92
C ARG A 18 -41.49 -37.19 -11.96
N ASN A 19 -41.65 -36.15 -12.78
CA ASN A 19 -40.64 -35.78 -13.75
C ASN A 19 -39.58 -34.78 -13.22
N LEU A 20 -39.72 -34.32 -12.00
CA LEU A 20 -38.78 -33.36 -11.37
C LEU A 20 -37.39 -33.99 -11.16
N TYR A 21 -37.31 -35.31 -11.10
CA TYR A 21 -36.05 -36.05 -10.93
C TYR A 21 -35.53 -36.69 -12.21
N SER A 22 -36.02 -36.26 -13.37
CA SER A 22 -35.37 -36.66 -14.63
C SER A 22 -33.94 -36.17 -14.66
N THR A 23 -33.01 -37.03 -15.08
CA THR A 23 -31.60 -36.70 -15.16
C THR A 23 -31.35 -35.43 -15.98
N THR A 24 -32.16 -35.15 -16.97
CA THR A 24 -32.10 -33.94 -17.81
C THR A 24 -32.46 -32.65 -17.03
N THR A 25 -33.45 -32.70 -16.13
CA THR A 25 -33.81 -31.52 -15.30
C THR A 25 -32.77 -31.23 -14.24
N ILE A 26 -32.14 -32.24 -13.66
CA ILE A 26 -31.05 -32.07 -12.69
C ILE A 26 -29.84 -31.45 -13.40
N ILE A 27 -29.48 -31.91 -14.58
CA ILE A 27 -28.34 -31.38 -15.35
C ILE A 27 -28.59 -29.90 -15.72
N THR A 28 -29.78 -29.54 -16.18
CA THR A 28 -30.11 -28.14 -16.52
C THR A 28 -30.03 -27.21 -15.30
N VAL A 29 -30.50 -27.65 -14.15
CA VAL A 29 -30.39 -26.86 -12.89
C VAL A 29 -28.94 -26.67 -12.48
N ILE A 30 -28.10 -27.71 -12.55
CA ILE A 30 -26.66 -27.60 -12.25
C ILE A 30 -25.95 -26.65 -13.19
N VAL A 31 -26.25 -26.71 -14.50
CA VAL A 31 -25.66 -25.81 -15.50
C VAL A 31 -26.07 -24.35 -15.26
N CYS A 32 -27.34 -24.11 -14.89
CA CYS A 32 -27.82 -22.76 -14.56
C CYS A 32 -27.13 -22.21 -13.28
N ILE A 33 -26.97 -23.04 -12.25
CA ILE A 33 -26.28 -22.64 -11.00
C ILE A 33 -24.78 -22.35 -11.29
N ALA A 34 -24.12 -23.20 -12.07
CA ALA A 34 -22.74 -23.00 -12.46
C ALA A 34 -22.56 -21.72 -13.30
N GLY A 35 -23.44 -21.49 -14.26
CA GLY A 35 -23.45 -20.27 -15.08
C GLY A 35 -23.68 -19.00 -14.26
N TYR A 36 -24.62 -19.05 -13.32
CA TYR A 36 -24.85 -17.92 -12.40
C TYR A 36 -23.67 -17.70 -11.45
N GLY A 37 -23.05 -18.78 -10.97
CA GLY A 37 -21.84 -18.70 -10.14
C GLY A 37 -20.68 -18.01 -10.87
N ILE A 38 -20.42 -18.40 -12.12
CA ILE A 38 -19.38 -17.77 -12.96
C ILE A 38 -19.71 -16.30 -13.25
N TYR A 39 -20.97 -15.99 -13.53
CA TYR A 39 -21.43 -14.61 -13.72
C TYR A 39 -21.22 -13.75 -12.44
N ALA A 40 -21.59 -14.30 -11.29
CA ALA A 40 -21.42 -13.62 -10.00
C ALA A 40 -19.93 -13.40 -9.65
N LEU A 41 -19.08 -14.38 -9.90
CA LEU A 41 -17.63 -14.26 -9.70
C LEU A 41 -17.01 -13.22 -10.63
N ASN A 42 -17.42 -13.18 -11.90
CA ASN A 42 -16.95 -12.16 -12.85
C ASN A 42 -17.46 -10.75 -12.50
N LYS A 43 -18.62 -10.65 -11.86
CA LYS A 43 -19.15 -9.37 -11.39
C LYS A 43 -18.41 -8.91 -10.13
N LEU A 44 -18.16 -9.80 -9.18
CA LEU A 44 -17.36 -9.51 -7.97
C LEU A 44 -15.91 -9.17 -8.31
N GLY A 45 -15.29 -9.86 -9.26
CA GLY A 45 -13.93 -9.56 -9.72
C GLY A 45 -13.79 -8.23 -10.48
N LYS A 46 -14.89 -7.60 -10.89
CA LYS A 46 -14.89 -6.26 -11.48
C LYS A 46 -15.09 -5.14 -10.46
N GLU A 47 -15.60 -5.45 -9.28
CA GLU A 47 -15.83 -4.45 -8.22
C GLU A 47 -14.61 -4.21 -7.34
N ASP A 48 -13.64 -5.12 -7.27
CA ASP A 48 -12.41 -4.96 -6.48
C ASP A 48 -11.36 -4.04 -7.15
N GLY A 49 -11.64 -3.50 -8.33
CA GLY A 49 -10.78 -2.53 -9.03
C GLY A 49 -11.11 -1.06 -8.74
N SER A 50 -12.17 -0.77 -8.01
CA SER A 50 -12.59 0.60 -7.68
C SER A 50 -12.68 0.80 -6.17
N THR A 51 -11.54 0.81 -5.48
CA THR A 51 -11.47 1.57 -4.23
C THR A 51 -11.63 3.03 -4.60
N ASN A 52 -12.86 3.53 -4.50
CA ASN A 52 -13.14 4.94 -4.44
C ASN A 52 -12.44 5.51 -3.20
N SER A 53 -11.14 5.81 -3.32
CA SER A 53 -10.58 6.86 -2.51
C SER A 53 -11.39 8.11 -2.83
N SER A 54 -12.06 8.63 -1.82
CA SER A 54 -12.77 9.90 -1.86
C SER A 54 -11.84 10.98 -2.39
N SER A 55 -11.76 11.10 -3.71
CA SER A 55 -11.14 12.24 -4.36
C SER A 55 -12.10 13.40 -4.15
N SER A 56 -11.68 14.33 -3.32
CA SER A 56 -12.23 15.67 -3.25
C SER A 56 -12.57 16.15 -4.66
N ARG A 57 -13.85 16.52 -4.83
CA ARG A 57 -14.40 17.11 -6.06
C ARG A 57 -13.61 18.36 -6.42
N PHE A 58 -12.62 18.21 -7.27
CA PHE A 58 -12.05 19.35 -7.99
C PHE A 58 -11.88 18.95 -9.45
N GLY A 59 -12.79 19.45 -10.30
CA GLY A 59 -12.62 19.62 -11.73
C GLY A 59 -12.49 18.34 -12.57
N LYS A 60 -13.63 17.72 -12.94
CA LYS A 60 -13.71 16.84 -14.10
C LYS A 60 -13.69 17.73 -15.35
N THR A 61 -12.54 17.89 -15.97
CA THR A 61 -12.44 18.51 -17.31
C THR A 61 -12.31 17.39 -18.34
N SER A 62 -13.26 17.39 -19.28
CA SER A 62 -13.36 16.49 -20.42
C SER A 62 -12.15 16.57 -21.35
N SER A 63 -11.74 15.40 -21.84
CA SER A 63 -10.98 15.10 -23.06
C SER A 63 -10.46 16.29 -23.88
N GLY A 64 -9.16 16.50 -23.84
CA GLY A 64 -8.39 17.38 -24.68
C GLY A 64 -7.05 17.60 -24.01
N GLU A 65 -5.96 17.36 -24.71
CA GLU A 65 -4.55 17.49 -24.35
C GLU A 65 -4.31 18.14 -22.98
N SER A 66 -3.97 17.32 -21.99
CA SER A 66 -3.66 17.80 -20.65
C SER A 66 -2.39 18.66 -20.73
N LYS A 67 -2.57 19.97 -20.90
CA LYS A 67 -1.59 20.93 -20.40
C LYS A 67 -1.42 20.54 -18.93
N GLU A 68 -0.26 20.01 -18.57
CA GLU A 68 0.08 19.66 -17.19
C GLU A 68 -0.22 20.89 -16.33
N ALA A 69 -1.30 20.79 -15.56
CA ALA A 69 -1.65 21.85 -14.67
C ALA A 69 -0.53 21.92 -13.63
N TYR A 70 0.11 23.05 -13.49
CA TYR A 70 1.24 23.32 -12.58
C TYR A 70 0.98 22.94 -11.12
N PHE A 71 -0.21 22.48 -10.78
CA PHE A 71 -0.67 22.17 -9.42
C PHE A 71 -1.32 20.79 -9.28
N SER A 72 -1.17 19.88 -10.24
CA SER A 72 -1.70 18.53 -10.09
C SER A 72 -0.74 17.64 -9.30
N ALA A 73 -0.85 17.66 -7.96
CA ALA A 73 -0.17 16.69 -7.12
C ALA A 73 -1.05 15.44 -6.97
N ARG A 74 -0.48 14.26 -7.18
CA ARG A 74 -1.11 12.97 -6.91
C ARG A 74 -0.19 12.10 -6.05
N LEU A 75 -0.79 11.16 -5.34
CA LEU A 75 -0.01 10.16 -4.62
C LEU A 75 0.66 9.21 -5.63
N ILE A 76 1.94 8.97 -5.43
CA ILE A 76 2.70 8.02 -6.23
C ILE A 76 2.26 6.58 -5.91
N THR A 77 2.12 5.73 -6.92
CA THR A 77 1.81 4.32 -6.72
C THR A 77 3.06 3.52 -6.33
N LYS A 78 2.87 2.32 -5.73
CA LYS A 78 4.00 1.44 -5.36
C LYS A 78 4.83 1.04 -6.59
N GLU A 79 4.19 0.79 -7.71
CA GLU A 79 4.84 0.39 -8.97
C GLU A 79 5.69 1.53 -9.55
N GLU A 80 5.17 2.75 -9.51
CA GLU A 80 5.91 3.94 -9.94
C GLU A 80 7.10 4.20 -9.01
N LEU A 81 6.90 4.05 -7.70
CA LEU A 81 7.95 4.19 -6.70
C LEU A 81 9.10 3.19 -6.96
N ARG A 82 8.78 1.93 -7.27
CA ARG A 82 9.80 0.89 -7.58
C ARG A 82 10.54 1.12 -8.89
N ARG A 83 9.93 1.81 -9.86
CA ARG A 83 10.56 2.15 -11.15
C ARG A 83 11.43 3.39 -11.08
N ASN A 84 11.21 4.24 -10.11
CA ASN A 84 11.94 5.50 -9.98
C ASN A 84 13.31 5.23 -9.32
N LYS A 85 14.38 5.65 -9.96
CA LYS A 85 15.79 5.50 -9.52
C LYS A 85 16.14 6.31 -8.27
N ASP A 86 15.27 7.22 -7.86
CA ASP A 86 15.50 8.04 -6.68
C ASP A 86 15.08 7.34 -5.39
N PHE A 87 14.43 6.17 -5.51
CA PHE A 87 14.02 5.36 -4.38
C PHE A 87 14.74 4.03 -4.36
N HIS A 88 15.10 3.59 -3.17
CA HIS A 88 15.75 2.32 -2.93
C HIS A 88 14.94 1.48 -1.97
N PHE A 89 14.68 0.22 -2.33
CA PHE A 89 13.98 -0.75 -1.51
C PHE A 89 14.98 -1.77 -0.98
N CYS A 90 14.98 -1.97 0.32
CA CYS A 90 15.85 -2.93 0.97
C CYS A 90 15.15 -3.58 2.16
N TYR A 91 15.70 -4.68 2.65
CA TYR A 91 15.26 -5.25 3.91
C TYR A 91 16.13 -4.75 5.06
N PHE A 92 15.52 -4.58 6.24
CA PHE A 92 16.21 -4.09 7.42
C PHE A 92 17.49 -4.89 7.74
N ASN A 93 17.44 -6.20 7.58
CA ASN A 93 18.57 -7.09 7.86
C ASN A 93 19.74 -6.95 6.86
N ASP A 94 19.49 -6.35 5.70
CA ASP A 94 20.49 -6.18 4.64
C ASP A 94 21.15 -4.79 4.67
N LEU A 95 20.70 -3.89 5.55
CA LEU A 95 21.23 -2.52 5.69
C LEU A 95 22.77 -2.45 5.76
N PRO A 96 23.48 -3.30 6.52
CA PRO A 96 24.94 -3.24 6.61
C PRO A 96 25.66 -3.50 5.28
N LYS A 97 24.97 -4.12 4.29
CA LYS A 97 25.53 -4.43 2.97
C LYS A 97 25.23 -3.35 1.95
N ILE A 98 24.36 -2.41 2.29
CA ILE A 98 23.83 -1.41 1.36
C ILE A 98 24.64 -0.13 1.46
N LYS A 99 25.10 0.35 0.31
CA LYS A 99 25.81 1.63 0.17
C LYS A 99 24.87 2.71 -0.39
N PHE A 100 23.73 2.88 0.20
CA PHE A 100 22.75 3.87 -0.18
C PHE A 100 22.39 4.71 1.04
N ASP A 101 22.57 6.01 0.93
CA ASP A 101 22.16 6.97 1.95
C ASP A 101 20.85 7.61 1.53
N GLY A 102 19.96 7.80 2.46
CA GLY A 102 18.68 8.40 2.12
C GLY A 102 17.75 8.48 3.32
N ILE A 103 16.65 9.17 3.11
CA ILE A 103 15.62 9.34 4.14
C ILE A 103 14.65 8.18 4.03
N PRO A 104 14.39 7.43 5.14
CA PRO A 104 13.38 6.40 5.14
C PRO A 104 11.99 7.03 5.06
N LEU A 105 11.22 6.63 4.04
CA LEU A 105 9.86 7.12 3.83
C LEU A 105 8.82 6.14 4.35
N ARG A 106 9.12 4.85 4.30
CA ARG A 106 8.17 3.79 4.65
C ARG A 106 8.92 2.56 5.12
N ALA A 107 8.38 1.94 6.16
CA ALA A 107 8.72 0.59 6.56
C ALA A 107 7.45 -0.27 6.51
N GLU A 108 7.52 -1.42 5.86
CA GLU A 108 6.38 -2.33 5.71
C GLU A 108 6.83 -3.75 6.03
N ARG A 109 6.02 -4.50 6.78
CA ARG A 109 6.29 -5.90 7.05
C ARG A 109 5.83 -6.75 5.87
N VAL A 110 6.78 -7.40 5.21
CA VAL A 110 6.53 -8.33 4.09
C VAL A 110 6.92 -9.73 4.55
N GLY A 111 5.90 -10.54 4.90
CA GLY A 111 6.12 -11.85 5.51
C GLY A 111 6.86 -11.74 6.86
N ASN A 112 8.05 -12.34 6.96
CA ASN A 112 8.87 -12.32 8.17
C ASN A 112 9.99 -11.26 8.14
N ARG A 113 10.01 -10.39 7.14
CA ARG A 113 11.04 -9.35 6.97
C ARG A 113 10.40 -7.98 6.94
N THR A 114 11.14 -6.94 7.33
CA THR A 114 10.74 -5.54 7.21
C THR A 114 11.40 -4.95 5.97
N GLU A 115 10.59 -4.60 4.96
CA GLU A 115 11.03 -3.85 3.78
C GLU A 115 11.03 -2.36 4.12
N ILE A 116 12.12 -1.70 3.80
CA ILE A 116 12.29 -0.26 3.99
C ILE A 116 12.40 0.37 2.60
N ASN A 117 11.70 1.48 2.41
CA ASN A 117 11.84 2.33 1.25
C ASN A 117 12.56 3.61 1.66
N MET A 118 13.69 3.87 1.02
CA MET A 118 14.50 5.07 1.22
C MET A 118 14.51 5.93 -0.03
N GLN A 119 14.43 7.23 0.14
CA GLN A 119 14.62 8.21 -0.92
C GLN A 119 16.07 8.73 -0.87
N LYS A 120 16.66 9.03 -2.02
CA LYS A 120 17.97 9.71 -2.11
C LYS A 120 18.02 10.94 -1.19
N PRO A 121 19.20 11.33 -0.71
CA PRO A 121 19.34 12.48 0.16
C PRO A 121 18.76 13.74 -0.49
N ILE A 122 17.80 14.34 0.16
CA ILE A 122 17.16 15.60 -0.22
C ILE A 122 16.96 16.47 1.01
N HIS A 123 16.89 17.77 0.82
CA HIS A 123 16.45 18.66 1.89
C HIS A 123 14.97 18.38 2.22
N THR A 124 14.70 18.04 3.47
CA THR A 124 13.35 17.64 3.91
C THR A 124 12.90 18.53 5.06
N LEU A 125 11.73 19.10 4.95
CA LEU A 125 11.07 19.86 6.01
C LEU A 125 9.88 19.04 6.55
N VAL A 126 9.91 18.74 7.84
CA VAL A 126 8.85 18.01 8.54
C VAL A 126 8.17 18.91 9.56
N ILE A 127 6.92 19.22 9.33
CA ILE A 127 6.12 20.10 10.18
C ILE A 127 5.09 19.25 10.94
N GLY A 128 4.96 19.50 12.23
CA GLY A 128 3.95 18.82 13.06
C GLY A 128 3.93 19.44 14.45
N THR A 129 2.79 19.34 15.14
CA THR A 129 2.62 19.80 16.51
C THR A 129 3.48 19.00 17.50
N THR A 130 3.65 19.53 18.71
CA THR A 130 4.29 18.77 19.80
C THR A 130 3.48 17.50 20.07
N GLY A 131 4.16 16.38 20.27
CA GLY A 131 3.51 15.07 20.48
C GLY A 131 3.03 14.38 19.21
N SER A 132 3.22 14.94 18.00
CA SER A 132 2.83 14.28 16.74
C SER A 132 3.73 13.10 16.34
N GLY A 133 4.71 12.73 17.14
CA GLY A 133 5.58 11.60 16.89
C GLY A 133 6.72 11.85 15.89
N LYS A 134 7.06 13.12 15.57
CA LYS A 134 8.16 13.43 14.63
C LYS A 134 9.46 12.74 14.99
N THR A 135 9.85 12.79 16.26
CA THR A 135 11.09 12.17 16.73
C THR A 135 11.02 10.66 16.59
N THR A 136 10.01 10.02 17.15
CA THR A 136 9.89 8.56 17.22
C THR A 136 9.55 7.90 15.89
N MET A 137 8.86 8.58 14.99
CA MET A 137 8.43 8.00 13.71
C MET A 137 9.34 8.34 12.53
N LEU A 138 10.13 9.41 12.64
CA LEU A 138 11.01 9.83 11.55
C LEU A 138 12.47 9.96 12.00
N VAL A 139 12.76 10.76 13.03
CA VAL A 139 14.16 11.07 13.39
C VAL A 139 14.88 9.84 13.91
N ASP A 140 14.35 9.14 14.92
CA ASP A 140 14.94 7.92 15.47
C ASP A 140 15.15 6.83 14.40
N PRO A 141 14.13 6.46 13.60
CA PRO A 141 14.31 5.49 12.53
C PRO A 141 15.33 5.95 11.48
N THR A 142 15.41 7.23 11.17
CA THR A 142 16.40 7.76 10.21
C THR A 142 17.82 7.58 10.74
N ILE A 143 18.07 7.94 12.01
CA ILE A 143 19.38 7.76 12.64
C ILE A 143 19.77 6.27 12.66
N GLN A 144 18.84 5.40 13.03
CA GLN A 144 19.11 3.95 13.12
C GLN A 144 19.36 3.33 11.75
N ILE A 145 18.56 3.69 10.74
CA ILE A 145 18.72 3.16 9.39
C ILE A 145 20.04 3.66 8.80
N LEU A 146 20.30 4.97 8.82
CA LEU A 146 21.54 5.53 8.29
C LEU A 146 22.77 5.03 9.05
N GLY A 147 22.68 4.94 10.37
CA GLY A 147 23.77 4.42 11.20
C GLY A 147 24.10 2.95 10.93
N ASN A 148 23.14 2.16 10.49
CA ASN A 148 23.32 0.74 10.18
C ASN A 148 23.59 0.46 8.70
N THR A 149 23.61 1.48 7.80
CA THR A 149 24.01 1.27 6.41
C THR A 149 25.50 1.06 6.28
N GLY A 150 25.93 0.30 5.26
CA GLY A 150 27.36 0.06 5.00
C GLY A 150 28.14 1.28 4.53
N ASN A 151 27.49 2.41 4.35
CA ASN A 151 28.10 3.66 3.93
C ASN A 151 28.55 4.54 5.09
N HIS A 152 27.98 4.33 6.28
CA HIS A 152 28.28 5.06 7.53
C HIS A 152 28.36 6.59 7.33
N PRO A 153 27.31 7.27 6.86
CA PRO A 153 27.35 8.70 6.64
C PRO A 153 27.58 9.48 7.92
N SER A 154 28.39 10.52 7.88
CA SER A 154 28.55 11.42 9.02
C SER A 154 27.24 12.18 9.28
N MET A 155 26.84 12.28 10.54
CA MET A 155 25.59 12.90 10.95
C MET A 155 25.84 14.03 11.95
N VAL A 156 25.12 15.13 11.79
CA VAL A 156 25.04 16.21 12.77
C VAL A 156 23.60 16.29 13.25
N ILE A 157 23.37 16.10 14.54
CA ILE A 157 22.04 16.00 15.12
C ILE A 157 21.89 17.08 16.18
N SER A 158 20.86 17.92 16.04
CA SER A 158 20.49 18.87 17.09
C SER A 158 19.49 18.21 18.04
N ASP A 159 19.90 18.05 19.30
CA ASP A 159 19.08 17.40 20.33
C ASP A 159 19.01 18.25 21.61
N PRO A 160 18.17 19.30 21.65
CA PRO A 160 18.11 20.22 22.76
C PRO A 160 17.60 19.59 24.07
N LYS A 161 17.02 18.38 24.01
CA LYS A 161 16.53 17.66 25.18
C LYS A 161 17.43 16.54 25.64
N GLY A 162 18.40 16.12 24.83
CA GLY A 162 19.27 14.98 25.09
C GLY A 162 18.60 13.61 24.94
N GLU A 163 17.35 13.54 24.46
CA GLU A 163 16.59 12.30 24.31
C GLU A 163 17.20 11.39 23.25
N LEU A 164 17.58 11.96 22.10
CA LEU A 164 18.21 11.23 20.98
C LEU A 164 19.59 10.70 21.37
N TYR A 165 20.38 11.52 22.06
CA TYR A 165 21.68 11.11 22.54
C TYR A 165 21.56 9.93 23.51
N ALA A 166 20.63 9.99 24.46
CA ALA A 166 20.41 8.92 25.43
C ALA A 166 20.00 7.59 24.77
N HIS A 167 19.19 7.63 23.70
CA HIS A 167 18.66 6.44 23.06
C HIS A 167 19.60 5.85 21.98
N GLU A 168 20.30 6.72 21.23
CA GLU A 168 20.99 6.29 20.01
C GLU A 168 22.52 6.24 20.15
N CYS A 169 23.10 6.96 21.11
CA CYS A 169 24.54 7.06 21.27
C CYS A 169 25.23 5.68 21.36
N GLN A 170 24.72 4.79 22.22
CA GLN A 170 25.32 3.48 22.40
C GLN A 170 25.19 2.59 21.17
N LYS A 171 24.08 2.67 20.45
CA LYS A 171 23.85 1.93 19.22
C LYS A 171 24.80 2.39 18.12
N LEU A 172 24.94 3.71 17.94
CA LEU A 172 25.85 4.29 16.97
C LEU A 172 27.31 3.90 17.26
N ARG A 173 27.73 3.93 18.52
CA ARG A 173 29.07 3.46 18.89
C ARG A 173 29.29 1.98 18.59
N ASN A 174 28.28 1.14 18.81
CA ASN A 174 28.33 -0.28 18.47
C ASN A 174 28.45 -0.52 16.95
N TRP A 175 27.95 0.40 16.14
CA TRP A 175 28.09 0.38 14.68
C TRP A 175 29.38 1.06 14.19
N GLY A 176 30.24 1.51 15.09
CA GLY A 176 31.57 2.05 14.75
C GLY A 176 31.64 3.57 14.59
N TYR A 177 30.61 4.31 15.03
CA TYR A 177 30.65 5.78 15.02
C TYR A 177 31.44 6.33 16.21
N ASP A 178 32.20 7.37 15.95
CA ASP A 178 32.70 8.26 17.01
C ASP A 178 31.61 9.30 17.33
N VAL A 179 30.97 9.15 18.50
CA VAL A 179 29.84 10.02 18.89
C VAL A 179 30.34 11.05 19.88
N GLN A 180 30.36 12.30 19.45
CA GLN A 180 30.74 13.46 20.27
C GLN A 180 29.49 14.29 20.60
N CYS A 181 29.40 14.73 21.84
CA CYS A 181 28.35 15.63 22.32
C CYS A 181 29.00 16.99 22.62
N ILE A 182 28.45 18.04 22.01
CA ILE A 182 28.82 19.41 22.27
C ILE A 182 27.71 20.02 23.13
N ASN A 183 28.03 20.42 24.35
CA ASN A 183 27.09 20.96 25.33
C ASN A 183 27.39 22.45 25.56
#